data_bb41911f8365322b19a8e940ff97f474
#
_entry.id   bb41911f8365322b19a8e940ff97f474
#
_cell.length_a   1.000
_cell.length_b   1.000
_cell.length_c   1.000
_cell.angle_alpha   90.00
_cell.angle_beta   90.00
_cell.angle_gamma   90.00
#
_symmetry.space_group_name_H-M   'P 1'
#
loop_
_entity.id
_entity.type
_entity.pdbx_description
1 polymer ?
#
loop_
_entity_poly.entity_id
_entity_poly.type
_entity_poly.pdbx_seq_one_letter_code
_entity_poly.pdbx_strand_id
1 'polypeptide(L)'
;MNKILIIDDDKELCALIKRSVQAENIEADFCNTGKEGLQKLREQEYQLVVLDVMMPGMDGFETLEEIRKEYSLPILMFTSKNDSISKVRGLRAGADDYLTKPFDMDELIARIASLIRRYTRFNQQAGAMQKLNFDGLQIDLENRSATTSNGTFELPPKEFDLLLYCAKHQGKILTKQQIYEEVWGEEYFYDDSNIMAIISRLRKKLEVNPSSPKYIQTVKGIGYRFNKEV
;
A
#
# COMPACT_ATOMS: atom_id res chain seq x y z
N MET A 1 -1.99 20.54 5.53
CA MET A 1 -1.38 19.81 6.66
C MET A 1 -1.78 18.35 6.49
N ASN A 2 -0.87 17.40 6.68
CA ASN A 2 -1.22 15.98 6.52
C ASN A 2 -2.07 15.53 7.71
N LYS A 3 -3.10 14.71 7.44
CA LYS A 3 -4.00 14.19 8.46
C LYS A 3 -4.08 12.68 8.38
N ILE A 4 -3.93 11.99 9.51
CA ILE A 4 -4.01 10.53 9.59
C ILE A 4 -5.17 10.07 10.47
N LEU A 5 -5.67 8.86 10.22
CA LEU A 5 -6.64 8.20 11.07
C LEU A 5 -6.00 7.01 11.79
N ILE A 6 -6.14 6.94 13.11
CA ILE A 6 -5.69 5.82 13.93
C ILE A 6 -6.92 5.02 14.35
N ILE A 7 -6.91 3.71 14.08
CA ILE A 7 -7.99 2.78 14.43
C ILE A 7 -7.37 1.68 15.30
N ASP A 8 -7.54 1.78 16.61
CA ASP A 8 -6.98 0.85 17.61
C ASP A 8 -7.86 0.90 18.86
N ASP A 9 -8.18 -0.22 19.47
CA ASP A 9 -9.03 -0.27 20.68
C ASP A 9 -8.29 0.21 21.94
N ASP A 10 -6.96 0.31 21.90
CA ASP A 10 -6.13 0.91 22.94
C ASP A 10 -6.15 2.45 22.86
N LYS A 11 -7.01 3.07 23.69
CA LYS A 11 -7.16 4.54 23.76
C LYS A 11 -5.89 5.27 24.20
N GLU A 12 -5.10 4.65 25.08
CA GLU A 12 -3.87 5.26 25.60
C GLU A 12 -2.80 5.28 24.51
N LEU A 13 -2.66 4.19 23.78
CA LEU A 13 -1.79 4.10 22.59
C LEU A 13 -2.21 5.11 21.52
N CYS A 14 -3.49 5.19 21.18
CA CYS A 14 -4.01 6.19 20.25
C CYS A 14 -3.64 7.62 20.65
N ALA A 15 -3.84 7.97 21.93
CA ALA A 15 -3.51 9.30 22.45
C ALA A 15 -1.99 9.58 22.44
N LEU A 16 -1.19 8.56 22.70
CA LEU A 16 0.27 8.64 22.62
C LEU A 16 0.73 8.90 21.19
N ILE A 17 0.27 8.09 20.23
CA ILE A 17 0.60 8.24 18.79
C ILE A 17 0.17 9.63 18.31
N LYS A 18 -1.06 10.05 18.61
CA LYS A 18 -1.56 11.38 18.24
C LYS A 18 -0.61 12.51 18.67
N ARG A 19 -0.15 12.46 19.93
CA ARG A 19 0.80 13.47 20.46
C ARG A 19 2.15 13.42 19.76
N SER A 20 2.66 12.21 19.48
CA SER A 20 3.96 12.02 18.87
C SER A 20 4.00 12.48 17.40
N VAL A 21 2.97 12.18 16.61
CA VAL A 21 2.91 12.63 15.21
C VAL A 21 2.64 14.14 15.08
N GLN A 22 2.03 14.77 16.08
CA GLN A 22 1.81 16.21 16.10
C GLN A 22 3.12 17.01 16.12
N ALA A 23 4.19 16.46 16.72
CA ALA A 23 5.52 17.05 16.69
C ALA A 23 6.11 17.12 15.25
N GLU A 24 5.65 16.25 14.36
CA GLU A 24 6.04 16.21 12.95
C GLU A 24 5.07 16.97 12.02
N ASN A 25 4.26 17.87 12.57
CA ASN A 25 3.23 18.62 11.83
C ASN A 25 2.19 17.72 11.12
N ILE A 26 1.88 16.56 11.70
CA ILE A 26 0.85 15.64 11.24
C ILE A 26 -0.33 15.70 12.21
N GLU A 27 -1.51 16.02 11.70
CA GLU A 27 -2.76 15.90 12.46
C GLU A 27 -3.19 14.44 12.55
N ALA A 28 -3.76 14.05 13.69
CA ALA A 28 -4.30 12.72 13.87
C ALA A 28 -5.68 12.74 14.53
N ASP A 29 -6.61 12.03 13.91
CA ASP A 29 -7.84 11.60 14.57
C ASP A 29 -7.68 10.12 14.97
N PHE A 30 -8.45 9.70 15.97
CA PHE A 30 -8.52 8.29 16.30
C PHE A 30 -9.94 7.83 16.59
N CYS A 31 -10.16 6.54 16.49
CA CYS A 31 -11.35 5.83 16.92
C CYS A 31 -10.99 4.42 17.41
N ASN A 32 -11.91 3.78 18.11
CA ASN A 32 -11.61 2.55 18.83
C ASN A 32 -12.31 1.32 18.25
N THR A 33 -12.93 1.43 17.08
CA THR A 33 -13.55 0.33 16.37
C THR A 33 -13.41 0.51 14.85
N GLY A 34 -13.36 -0.61 14.11
CA GLY A 34 -13.33 -0.57 12.64
C GLY A 34 -14.52 0.15 12.04
N LYS A 35 -15.73 -0.01 12.62
CA LYS A 35 -16.95 0.66 12.13
C LYS A 35 -16.87 2.18 12.24
N GLU A 36 -16.37 2.68 13.37
CA GLU A 36 -16.15 4.13 13.55
C GLU A 36 -15.09 4.64 12.57
N GLY A 37 -14.04 3.83 12.31
CA GLY A 37 -13.00 4.16 11.32
C GLY A 37 -13.57 4.31 9.92
N LEU A 38 -14.40 3.38 9.47
CA LEU A 38 -15.10 3.46 8.19
C LEU A 38 -16.02 4.68 8.10
N GLN A 39 -16.72 5.02 9.19
CA GLN A 39 -17.55 6.22 9.23
C GLN A 39 -16.70 7.49 9.09
N LYS A 40 -15.59 7.60 9.82
CA LYS A 40 -14.69 8.77 9.74
C LYS A 40 -14.09 8.95 8.35
N LEU A 41 -13.74 7.86 7.67
CA LEU A 41 -13.24 7.91 6.29
C LEU A 41 -14.25 8.47 5.29
N ARG A 42 -15.56 8.31 5.55
CA ARG A 42 -16.62 8.90 4.73
C ARG A 42 -16.86 10.37 5.00
N GLU A 43 -16.55 10.81 6.21
CA GLU A 43 -16.80 12.18 6.68
C GLU A 43 -15.63 13.13 6.39
N GLN A 44 -14.40 12.60 6.32
CA GLN A 44 -13.19 13.41 6.18
C GLN A 44 -12.13 12.69 5.32
N GLU A 45 -11.26 13.48 4.71
CA GLU A 45 -10.10 12.98 3.96
C GLU A 45 -8.89 12.74 4.88
N TYR A 46 -8.25 11.59 4.71
CA TYR A 46 -7.02 11.22 5.40
C TYR A 46 -5.95 10.79 4.38
N GLN A 47 -4.70 11.05 4.71
CA GLN A 47 -3.55 10.69 3.87
C GLN A 47 -2.93 9.35 4.26
N LEU A 48 -3.34 8.78 5.41
CA LEU A 48 -2.89 7.48 5.90
C LEU A 48 -3.84 6.95 6.98
N VAL A 49 -4.02 5.64 7.01
CA VAL A 49 -4.65 4.94 8.14
C VAL A 49 -3.59 4.11 8.87
N VAL A 50 -3.57 4.23 10.20
CA VAL A 50 -2.90 3.29 11.10
C VAL A 50 -3.97 2.38 11.67
N LEU A 51 -3.84 1.06 11.52
CA LEU A 51 -4.91 0.11 11.79
C LEU A 51 -4.39 -1.07 12.64
N ASP A 52 -4.95 -1.24 13.81
CA ASP A 52 -4.66 -2.44 14.60
C ASP A 52 -5.34 -3.68 14.03
N VAL A 53 -4.63 -4.80 14.09
CA VAL A 53 -5.17 -6.10 13.66
C VAL A 53 -6.16 -6.67 14.67
N MET A 54 -5.84 -6.54 15.96
CA MET A 54 -6.55 -7.23 17.03
C MET A 54 -7.58 -6.32 17.71
N MET A 55 -8.71 -6.10 17.07
CA MET A 55 -9.80 -5.30 17.63
C MET A 55 -11.05 -6.15 17.90
N PRO A 56 -11.83 -5.84 18.94
CA PRO A 56 -13.08 -6.54 19.22
C PRO A 56 -14.16 -6.22 18.17
N GLY A 57 -14.90 -7.24 17.79
CA GLY A 57 -15.98 -7.13 16.80
C GLY A 57 -15.45 -7.23 15.37
N MET A 58 -15.37 -6.13 14.65
CA MET A 58 -14.74 -6.08 13.31
C MET A 58 -13.23 -5.99 13.48
N ASP A 59 -12.51 -7.03 13.07
CA ASP A 59 -11.05 -7.07 13.15
C ASP A 59 -10.38 -6.14 12.15
N GLY A 60 -9.05 -5.94 12.28
CA GLY A 60 -8.29 -5.07 11.39
C GLY A 60 -8.25 -5.57 9.94
N PHE A 61 -8.33 -6.88 9.70
CA PHE A 61 -8.36 -7.40 8.33
C PHE A 61 -9.70 -7.16 7.65
N GLU A 62 -10.80 -7.38 8.38
CA GLU A 62 -12.14 -7.07 7.90
C GLU A 62 -12.27 -5.57 7.62
N THR A 63 -11.74 -4.74 8.52
CA THR A 63 -11.71 -3.28 8.36
C THR A 63 -10.90 -2.88 7.12
N LEU A 64 -9.71 -3.47 6.92
CA LEU A 64 -8.87 -3.25 5.75
C LEU A 64 -9.59 -3.62 4.44
N GLU A 65 -10.24 -4.78 4.40
CA GLU A 65 -10.98 -5.24 3.22
C GLU A 65 -12.11 -4.25 2.86
N GLU A 66 -12.85 -3.74 3.85
CA GLU A 66 -13.89 -2.73 3.63
C GLU A 66 -13.29 -1.39 3.15
N ILE A 67 -12.19 -0.92 3.77
CA ILE A 67 -11.51 0.30 3.32
C ILE A 67 -11.09 0.16 1.86
N ARG A 68 -10.52 -0.98 1.47
CA ARG A 68 -9.99 -1.21 0.11
C ARG A 68 -11.05 -1.32 -0.99
N LYS A 69 -12.33 -1.43 -0.63
CA LYS A 69 -13.43 -1.34 -1.61
C LYS A 69 -13.64 0.08 -2.14
N GLU A 70 -13.36 1.09 -1.30
CA GLU A 70 -13.68 2.49 -1.60
C GLU A 70 -12.43 3.40 -1.65
N TYR A 71 -11.32 3.00 -0.99
CA TYR A 71 -10.17 3.87 -0.77
C TYR A 71 -8.84 3.21 -1.15
N SER A 72 -7.97 4.01 -1.78
CA SER A 72 -6.61 3.63 -2.17
C SER A 72 -5.51 4.23 -1.26
N LEU A 73 -5.88 4.99 -0.22
CA LEU A 73 -4.90 5.62 0.68
C LEU A 73 -3.99 4.60 1.39
N PRO A 74 -2.77 4.98 1.81
CA PRO A 74 -1.85 4.08 2.49
C PRO A 74 -2.40 3.59 3.83
N ILE A 75 -2.17 2.31 4.13
CA ILE A 75 -2.54 1.67 5.40
C ILE A 75 -1.32 0.99 6.01
N LEU A 76 -0.97 1.45 7.23
CA LEU A 76 0.02 0.82 8.10
C LEU A 76 -0.71 -0.03 9.14
N MET A 77 -0.45 -1.34 9.16
CA MET A 77 -1.07 -2.23 10.13
C MET A 77 -0.18 -2.51 11.34
N PHE A 78 -0.78 -2.50 12.53
CA PHE A 78 -0.16 -3.01 13.74
C PHE A 78 -0.47 -4.50 13.91
N THR A 79 0.52 -5.31 14.28
CA THR A 79 0.34 -6.74 14.48
C THR A 79 1.16 -7.24 15.68
N SER A 80 0.72 -8.31 16.32
CA SER A 80 1.52 -8.98 17.36
C SER A 80 2.67 -9.79 16.77
N LYS A 81 3.79 -9.88 17.51
CA LYS A 81 5.08 -10.45 17.08
C LYS A 81 5.03 -11.91 16.58
N ASN A 82 4.00 -12.67 16.92
CA ASN A 82 3.95 -14.12 16.68
C ASN A 82 3.07 -14.54 15.51
N ASP A 83 2.62 -13.60 14.68
CA ASP A 83 1.63 -13.91 13.66
C ASP A 83 2.14 -13.68 12.23
N SER A 84 3.06 -14.56 11.80
CA SER A 84 3.51 -14.60 10.40
C SER A 84 2.36 -14.89 9.43
N ILE A 85 1.32 -15.62 9.89
CA ILE A 85 0.13 -15.92 9.09
C ILE A 85 -0.69 -14.66 8.90
N SER A 86 -0.85 -13.84 9.93
CA SER A 86 -1.54 -12.55 9.84
C SER A 86 -0.81 -11.55 8.95
N LYS A 87 0.53 -11.51 8.97
CA LYS A 87 1.30 -10.68 8.02
C LYS A 87 0.99 -11.06 6.57
N VAL A 88 1.04 -12.35 6.24
CA VAL A 88 0.73 -12.83 4.88
C VAL A 88 -0.73 -12.56 4.51
N ARG A 89 -1.68 -12.74 5.45
CA ARG A 89 -3.10 -12.45 5.23
C ARG A 89 -3.31 -10.97 4.92
N GLY A 90 -2.77 -10.09 5.73
CA GLY A 90 -2.98 -8.66 5.56
C GLY A 90 -2.29 -8.08 4.33
N LEU A 91 -1.10 -8.58 3.98
CA LEU A 91 -0.44 -8.23 2.73
C LEU A 91 -1.29 -8.64 1.52
N ARG A 92 -1.93 -9.82 1.59
CA ARG A 92 -2.90 -10.24 0.56
C ARG A 92 -4.16 -9.38 0.55
N ALA A 93 -4.57 -8.86 1.71
CA ALA A 93 -5.74 -7.98 1.86
C ALA A 93 -5.48 -6.52 1.42
N GLY A 94 -4.22 -6.11 1.23
CA GLY A 94 -3.90 -4.80 0.66
C GLY A 94 -3.28 -3.78 1.62
N ALA A 95 -2.71 -4.21 2.74
CA ALA A 95 -1.88 -3.31 3.56
C ALA A 95 -0.61 -2.88 2.82
N ASP A 96 -0.15 -1.66 3.09
CA ASP A 96 1.04 -1.09 2.46
C ASP A 96 2.30 -1.34 3.29
N ASP A 97 2.15 -1.43 4.63
CA ASP A 97 3.24 -1.71 5.55
C ASP A 97 2.72 -2.32 6.85
N TYR A 98 3.64 -2.91 7.65
CA TYR A 98 3.36 -3.54 8.94
C TYR A 98 4.36 -3.10 9.98
N LEU A 99 3.85 -2.92 11.22
CA LEU A 99 4.66 -2.68 12.39
C LEU A 99 4.27 -3.64 13.50
N THR A 100 5.24 -4.37 14.07
CA THR A 100 4.97 -5.36 15.11
C THR A 100 4.99 -4.75 16.49
N LYS A 101 3.95 -5.00 17.29
CA LYS A 101 3.91 -4.64 18.72
C LYS A 101 4.76 -5.63 19.54
N PRO A 102 5.61 -5.20 20.52
CA PRO A 102 5.90 -3.79 20.82
C PRO A 102 6.83 -3.15 19.77
N PHE A 103 6.65 -1.86 19.50
CA PHE A 103 7.42 -1.09 18.54
C PHE A 103 8.04 0.15 19.20
N ASP A 104 9.06 0.68 18.52
CA ASP A 104 9.65 1.95 18.84
C ASP A 104 8.81 3.09 18.23
N MET A 105 8.60 4.19 18.98
CA MET A 105 7.80 5.31 18.52
C MET A 105 8.46 6.05 17.35
N ASP A 106 9.79 6.14 17.34
CA ASP A 106 10.53 6.79 16.26
C ASP A 106 10.44 5.96 14.97
N GLU A 107 10.44 4.62 15.08
CA GLU A 107 10.19 3.73 13.94
C GLU A 107 8.77 3.96 13.37
N LEU A 108 7.77 4.02 14.23
CA LEU A 108 6.39 4.29 13.80
C LEU A 108 6.29 5.62 13.05
N ILE A 109 6.85 6.70 13.62
CA ILE A 109 6.82 8.03 12.99
C ILE A 109 7.55 8.03 11.65
N ALA A 110 8.72 7.38 11.56
CA ALA A 110 9.47 7.27 10.33
C ALA A 110 8.68 6.55 9.22
N ARG A 111 7.97 5.46 9.56
CA ARG A 111 7.10 4.73 8.63
C ARG A 111 5.90 5.56 8.17
N ILE A 112 5.21 6.24 9.09
CA ILE A 112 4.10 7.16 8.78
C ILE A 112 4.59 8.25 7.82
N ALA A 113 5.68 8.93 8.14
CA ALA A 113 6.24 10.00 7.31
C ALA A 113 6.66 9.49 5.92
N SER A 114 7.24 8.28 5.84
CA SER A 114 7.62 7.65 4.57
C SER A 114 6.42 7.33 3.70
N LEU A 115 5.35 6.74 4.27
CA LEU A 115 4.13 6.41 3.55
C LEU A 115 3.41 7.67 3.05
N ILE A 116 3.26 8.70 3.90
CA ILE A 116 2.64 9.98 3.50
C ILE A 116 3.48 10.64 2.40
N ARG A 117 4.80 10.74 2.57
CA ARG A 117 5.70 11.37 1.58
C ARG A 117 5.60 10.70 0.21
N ARG A 118 5.52 9.38 0.15
CA ARG A 118 5.35 8.64 -1.11
C ARG A 118 3.99 8.92 -1.72
N TYR A 119 2.95 8.90 -0.91
CA TYR A 119 1.58 9.18 -1.37
C TYR A 119 1.41 10.61 -1.90
N THR A 120 2.05 11.61 -1.27
CA THR A 120 1.92 13.02 -1.63
C THR A 120 2.94 13.49 -2.70
N ARG A 121 4.18 12.95 -2.72
CA ARG A 121 5.22 13.37 -3.68
C ARG A 121 4.86 13.09 -5.13
N PHE A 122 4.18 11.99 -5.41
CA PHE A 122 3.75 11.67 -6.77
C PHE A 122 2.67 12.65 -7.26
N ASN A 123 1.86 13.22 -6.38
CA ASN A 123 0.89 14.25 -6.73
C ASN A 123 1.55 15.61 -7.09
N GLN A 124 2.83 15.85 -6.73
CA GLN A 124 3.53 17.12 -6.99
C GLN A 124 4.50 17.07 -8.19
N GLN A 125 4.92 15.89 -8.66
CA GLN A 125 5.89 15.75 -9.76
C GLN A 125 5.25 15.52 -11.14
N ALA A 126 3.95 15.64 -11.27
CA ALA A 126 3.18 15.44 -12.51
C ALA A 126 3.34 16.61 -13.53
N GLY A 127 4.56 17.02 -13.82
CA GLY A 127 4.86 18.20 -14.63
C GLY A 127 5.39 17.95 -16.04
N ALA A 128 5.20 16.78 -16.71
CA ALA A 128 5.47 16.61 -18.16
C ALA A 128 4.97 15.29 -18.79
N MET A 129 4.78 14.19 -18.06
CA MET A 129 4.17 12.96 -18.57
C MET A 129 3.11 12.48 -17.58
N GLN A 130 1.87 12.88 -17.82
CA GLN A 130 0.75 12.50 -16.93
C GLN A 130 0.34 11.02 -17.11
N LYS A 131 0.64 10.41 -18.26
CA LYS A 131 0.20 9.05 -18.59
C LYS A 131 1.27 8.25 -19.34
N LEU A 132 1.42 6.99 -18.96
CA LEU A 132 2.15 5.99 -19.74
C LEU A 132 1.14 5.13 -20.50
N ASN A 133 1.35 4.96 -21.81
CA ASN A 133 0.45 4.20 -22.65
C ASN A 133 1.18 2.95 -23.21
N PHE A 134 0.54 1.81 -23.03
CA PHE A 134 0.97 0.52 -23.54
C PHE A 134 -0.19 -0.12 -24.30
N ASP A 135 0.06 -1.18 -25.06
CA ASP A 135 -1.01 -1.89 -25.76
C ASP A 135 -2.05 -2.47 -24.77
N GLY A 136 -3.22 -1.81 -24.70
CA GLY A 136 -4.33 -2.18 -23.83
C GLY A 136 -4.17 -1.81 -22.34
N LEU A 137 -3.12 -1.04 -21.96
CA LEU A 137 -2.93 -0.54 -20.59
C LEU A 137 -2.51 0.92 -20.61
N GLN A 138 -3.22 1.76 -19.88
CA GLN A 138 -2.84 3.15 -19.59
C GLN A 138 -2.58 3.30 -18.09
N ILE A 139 -1.44 3.88 -17.71
CA ILE A 139 -1.09 4.20 -16.32
C ILE A 139 -1.15 5.73 -16.17
N ASP A 140 -2.05 6.20 -15.32
CA ASP A 140 -2.21 7.61 -14.98
C ASP A 140 -1.39 7.92 -13.72
N LEU A 141 -0.37 8.77 -13.89
CA LEU A 141 0.58 9.09 -12.82
C LEU A 141 -0.01 10.07 -11.80
N GLU A 142 -0.92 10.93 -12.26
CA GLU A 142 -1.57 11.94 -11.42
C GLU A 142 -2.61 11.29 -10.49
N ASN A 143 -3.45 10.44 -11.06
CA ASN A 143 -4.55 9.80 -10.33
C ASN A 143 -4.16 8.43 -9.72
N ARG A 144 -2.88 8.01 -9.84
CA ARG A 144 -2.36 6.72 -9.37
C ARG A 144 -3.27 5.56 -9.81
N SER A 145 -3.71 5.60 -11.05
CA SER A 145 -4.68 4.64 -11.58
C SER A 145 -4.14 3.92 -12.81
N ALA A 146 -4.73 2.78 -13.10
CA ALA A 146 -4.45 2.02 -14.31
C ALA A 146 -5.76 1.66 -15.01
N THR A 147 -5.81 1.85 -16.32
CA THR A 147 -6.97 1.55 -17.16
C THR A 147 -6.61 0.44 -18.13
N THR A 148 -7.45 -0.59 -18.17
CA THR A 148 -7.39 -1.71 -19.14
C THR A 148 -8.78 -1.99 -19.69
N SER A 149 -8.93 -3.05 -20.50
CA SER A 149 -10.24 -3.55 -20.91
C SER A 149 -11.12 -4.00 -19.74
N ASN A 150 -10.53 -4.32 -18.57
CA ASN A 150 -11.24 -4.72 -17.37
C ASN A 150 -11.83 -3.53 -16.60
N GLY A 151 -11.45 -2.30 -16.94
CA GLY A 151 -11.89 -1.07 -16.30
C GLY A 151 -10.74 -0.18 -15.84
N THR A 152 -11.10 0.88 -15.11
CA THR A 152 -10.15 1.80 -14.46
C THR A 152 -10.08 1.49 -12.97
N PHE A 153 -8.86 1.32 -12.46
CA PHE A 153 -8.58 0.93 -11.07
C PHE A 153 -7.67 1.97 -10.43
N GLU A 154 -8.11 2.61 -9.38
CA GLU A 154 -7.21 3.29 -8.46
C GLU A 154 -6.37 2.27 -7.71
N LEU A 155 -5.07 2.51 -7.64
CA LEU A 155 -4.14 1.56 -7.06
C LEU A 155 -3.62 2.06 -5.71
N PRO A 156 -3.67 1.21 -4.67
CA PRO A 156 -2.97 1.48 -3.42
C PRO A 156 -1.50 1.82 -3.66
N PRO A 157 -0.86 2.62 -2.79
CA PRO A 157 0.49 3.15 -3.03
C PRO A 157 1.51 2.12 -3.48
N LYS A 158 1.61 0.99 -2.80
CA LYS A 158 2.59 -0.06 -3.13
C LYS A 158 2.28 -0.79 -4.44
N GLU A 159 1.00 -0.96 -4.76
CA GLU A 159 0.59 -1.52 -6.05
C GLU A 159 0.97 -0.59 -7.19
N PHE A 160 0.70 0.71 -7.03
CA PHE A 160 1.05 1.70 -8.02
C PHE A 160 2.57 1.83 -8.21
N ASP A 161 3.32 1.93 -7.10
CA ASP A 161 4.78 2.09 -7.14
C ASP A 161 5.45 0.89 -7.81
N LEU A 162 5.00 -0.33 -7.52
CA LEU A 162 5.50 -1.55 -8.16
C LEU A 162 5.16 -1.58 -9.66
N LEU A 163 3.92 -1.29 -10.02
CA LEU A 163 3.50 -1.22 -11.43
C LEU A 163 4.33 -0.19 -12.20
N LEU A 164 4.47 1.01 -11.64
CA LEU A 164 5.22 2.10 -12.25
C LEU A 164 6.70 1.78 -12.40
N TYR A 165 7.31 1.18 -11.37
CA TYR A 165 8.71 0.74 -11.43
C TYR A 165 8.93 -0.29 -12.54
N CYS A 166 8.07 -1.29 -12.61
CA CYS A 166 8.12 -2.29 -13.68
C CYS A 166 7.92 -1.67 -15.07
N ALA A 167 6.94 -0.79 -15.23
CA ALA A 167 6.62 -0.13 -16.50
C ALA A 167 7.75 0.79 -17.00
N LYS A 168 8.38 1.57 -16.10
CA LYS A 168 9.56 2.40 -16.42
C LYS A 168 10.78 1.58 -16.84
N HIS A 169 10.84 0.31 -16.47
CA HIS A 169 11.91 -0.61 -16.83
C HIS A 169 11.44 -1.68 -17.82
N GLN A 170 10.53 -1.31 -18.73
CA GLN A 170 9.96 -2.19 -19.74
C GLN A 170 11.03 -3.05 -20.43
N GLY A 171 10.77 -4.36 -20.53
CA GLY A 171 11.67 -5.34 -21.14
C GLY A 171 12.83 -5.82 -20.27
N LYS A 172 13.19 -5.11 -19.19
CA LYS A 172 14.24 -5.54 -18.26
C LYS A 172 13.72 -6.56 -17.26
N ILE A 173 14.58 -7.49 -16.87
CA ILE A 173 14.32 -8.41 -15.77
C ILE A 173 14.71 -7.67 -14.48
N LEU A 174 13.75 -7.55 -13.57
CA LEU A 174 13.93 -6.96 -12.26
C LEU A 174 13.96 -8.07 -11.21
N THR A 175 15.03 -8.11 -10.43
CA THR A 175 15.11 -9.06 -9.32
C THR A 175 14.14 -8.69 -8.21
N LYS A 176 13.77 -9.66 -7.38
CA LYS A 176 12.90 -9.41 -6.22
C LYS A 176 13.52 -8.39 -5.27
N GLN A 177 14.84 -8.48 -5.06
CA GLN A 177 15.59 -7.50 -4.28
C GLN A 177 15.44 -6.09 -4.84
N GLN A 178 15.72 -5.89 -6.13
CA GLN A 178 15.58 -4.57 -6.77
C GLN A 178 14.17 -3.99 -6.64
N ILE A 179 13.15 -4.83 -6.83
CA ILE A 179 11.75 -4.41 -6.67
C ILE A 179 11.48 -4.03 -5.21
N TYR A 180 11.95 -4.82 -4.25
CA TYR A 180 11.71 -4.56 -2.84
C TYR A 180 12.37 -3.25 -2.39
N GLU A 181 13.67 -3.11 -2.65
CA GLU A 181 14.43 -1.92 -2.26
C GLU A 181 13.86 -0.64 -2.86
N GLU A 182 13.43 -0.66 -4.13
CA GLU A 182 12.82 0.50 -4.78
C GLU A 182 11.43 0.81 -4.22
N VAL A 183 10.57 -0.21 -4.08
CA VAL A 183 9.15 -0.02 -3.69
C VAL A 183 9.00 0.20 -2.20
N TRP A 184 9.78 -0.48 -1.35
CA TRP A 184 9.71 -0.31 0.10
C TRP A 184 10.74 0.69 0.63
N GLY A 185 11.88 0.86 -0.07
CA GLY A 185 12.99 1.73 0.36
C GLY A 185 13.73 1.20 1.57
N GLU A 186 13.67 -0.09 1.79
CA GLU A 186 14.28 -0.83 2.88
C GLU A 186 15.17 -1.92 2.33
N GLU A 187 16.13 -2.40 3.12
CA GLU A 187 16.97 -3.54 2.76
C GLU A 187 16.13 -4.82 2.61
N TYR A 188 16.44 -5.62 1.61
CA TYR A 188 15.69 -6.84 1.33
C TYR A 188 16.13 -8.00 2.23
N PHE A 189 15.22 -8.52 3.04
CA PHE A 189 15.45 -9.62 3.98
C PHE A 189 14.89 -10.97 3.51
N TYR A 190 14.97 -11.27 2.22
CA TYR A 190 14.57 -12.56 1.62
C TYR A 190 13.10 -12.97 1.86
N ASP A 191 12.21 -12.04 2.19
CA ASP A 191 10.78 -12.29 2.26
C ASP A 191 10.07 -11.77 1.01
N ASP A 192 9.72 -12.71 0.14
CA ASP A 192 9.05 -12.43 -1.15
C ASP A 192 7.53 -12.24 -1.02
N SER A 193 6.95 -12.50 0.14
CA SER A 193 5.48 -12.55 0.34
C SER A 193 4.81 -11.26 -0.08
N ASN A 194 5.44 -10.13 0.23
CA ASN A 194 4.95 -8.78 -0.09
C ASN A 194 4.86 -8.57 -1.60
N ILE A 195 5.94 -8.86 -2.31
CA ILE A 195 6.02 -8.69 -3.77
C ILE A 195 5.01 -9.61 -4.46
N MET A 196 4.97 -10.89 -4.05
CA MET A 196 4.07 -11.89 -4.64
C MET A 196 2.60 -11.52 -4.43
N ALA A 197 2.25 -11.00 -3.26
CA ALA A 197 0.89 -10.56 -2.96
C ALA A 197 0.48 -9.38 -3.85
N ILE A 198 1.33 -8.36 -3.99
CA ILE A 198 1.07 -7.20 -4.85
C ILE A 198 0.97 -7.61 -6.32
N ILE A 199 1.91 -8.41 -6.83
CA ILE A 199 1.87 -8.92 -8.21
C ILE A 199 0.57 -9.69 -8.45
N SER A 200 0.13 -10.51 -7.51
CA SER A 200 -1.12 -11.25 -7.63
C SER A 200 -2.34 -10.32 -7.74
N ARG A 201 -2.40 -9.26 -6.92
CA ARG A 201 -3.49 -8.27 -6.98
C ARG A 201 -3.46 -7.45 -8.26
N LEU A 202 -2.28 -6.97 -8.68
CA LEU A 202 -2.12 -6.25 -9.95
C LEU A 202 -2.58 -7.11 -11.13
N ARG A 203 -2.17 -8.36 -11.18
CA ARG A 203 -2.62 -9.27 -12.26
C ARG A 203 -4.13 -9.46 -12.27
N LYS A 204 -4.77 -9.59 -11.11
CA LYS A 204 -6.24 -9.70 -11.02
C LYS A 204 -6.96 -8.46 -11.56
N LYS A 205 -6.38 -7.28 -11.40
CA LYS A 205 -6.96 -6.01 -11.89
C LYS A 205 -6.64 -5.78 -13.38
N LEU A 206 -5.42 -5.99 -13.79
CA LEU A 206 -4.90 -5.53 -15.08
C LEU A 206 -4.95 -6.58 -16.18
N GLU A 207 -4.78 -7.87 -15.84
CA GLU A 207 -4.64 -8.94 -16.82
C GLU A 207 -6.01 -9.56 -17.15
N VAL A 208 -6.23 -9.88 -18.41
CA VAL A 208 -7.41 -10.66 -18.82
C VAL A 208 -7.33 -12.07 -18.24
N ASN A 209 -6.11 -12.64 -18.21
CA ASN A 209 -5.85 -13.92 -17.56
C ASN A 209 -4.66 -13.80 -16.60
N PRO A 210 -4.90 -13.70 -15.27
CA PRO A 210 -3.85 -13.58 -14.27
C PRO A 210 -2.83 -14.72 -14.25
N SER A 211 -3.21 -15.93 -14.73
CA SER A 211 -2.33 -17.10 -14.79
C SER A 211 -1.43 -17.10 -16.03
N SER A 212 -1.80 -16.32 -17.07
CA SER A 212 -1.01 -16.11 -18.29
C SER A 212 -0.89 -14.61 -18.55
N PRO A 213 -0.09 -13.89 -17.73
CA PRO A 213 -0.09 -12.43 -17.73
C PRO A 213 0.57 -11.85 -18.97
N LYS A 214 -0.09 -10.85 -19.58
CA LYS A 214 0.41 -10.07 -20.72
C LYS A 214 1.43 -9.03 -20.27
N TYR A 215 1.16 -8.30 -19.18
CA TYR A 215 1.97 -7.15 -18.76
C TYR A 215 3.10 -7.54 -17.80
N ILE A 216 2.79 -8.16 -16.65
CA ILE A 216 3.78 -8.47 -15.62
C ILE A 216 4.09 -9.98 -15.64
N GLN A 217 5.17 -10.35 -16.31
CA GLN A 217 5.63 -11.73 -16.51
C GLN A 217 6.54 -12.19 -15.36
N THR A 218 6.42 -13.46 -14.94
CA THR A 218 7.34 -14.08 -13.99
C THR A 218 8.55 -14.67 -14.71
N VAL A 219 9.75 -14.30 -14.27
CA VAL A 219 11.00 -14.93 -14.69
C VAL A 219 11.42 -15.89 -13.58
N LYS A 220 11.19 -17.19 -13.77
CA LYS A 220 11.41 -18.23 -12.75
C LYS A 220 12.81 -18.14 -12.14
N GLY A 221 12.87 -18.17 -10.81
CA GLY A 221 14.11 -18.13 -10.04
C GLY A 221 14.80 -16.76 -9.97
N ILE A 222 14.32 -15.72 -10.67
CA ILE A 222 14.96 -14.40 -10.71
C ILE A 222 14.04 -13.30 -10.18
N GLY A 223 12.85 -13.13 -10.77
CA GLY A 223 11.95 -12.03 -10.43
C GLY A 223 10.87 -11.81 -11.47
N TYR A 224 10.69 -10.56 -11.91
CA TYR A 224 9.61 -10.16 -12.80
C TYR A 224 10.09 -9.28 -13.95
N ARG A 225 9.31 -9.21 -14.99
CA ARG A 225 9.58 -8.37 -16.15
C ARG A 225 8.28 -7.76 -16.65
N PHE A 226 8.27 -6.45 -16.87
CA PHE A 226 7.22 -5.83 -17.65
C PHE A 226 7.47 -6.15 -19.14
N ASN A 227 6.48 -6.68 -19.81
CA ASN A 227 6.64 -7.17 -21.18
C ASN A 227 7.04 -6.03 -22.13
N LYS A 228 8.02 -6.27 -23.00
CA LYS A 228 8.51 -5.27 -23.95
C LYS A 228 7.63 -5.11 -25.20
N GLU A 229 6.72 -6.05 -25.43
CA GLU A 229 5.87 -6.12 -26.61
C GLU A 229 4.46 -5.52 -26.38
N VAL A 230 4.28 -4.73 -25.33
CA VAL A 230 3.01 -4.09 -24.99
C VAL A 230 3.09 -2.59 -25.03
#